data_bc9ceaedbb9c92f4e70318357ff6d2c2
#
_entry.id   bc9ceaedbb9c92f4e70318357ff6d2c2
#
_cell.length_a   1.000
_cell.length_b   1.000
_cell.length_c   1.000
_cell.angle_alpha   90.00
_cell.angle_beta   90.00
_cell.angle_gamma   90.00
#
_symmetry.space_group_name_H-M   'P 1'
#
loop_
_entity.id
_entity.type
_entity.pdbx_description
1 polymer ?
#
loop_
_entity_poly.entity_id
_entity_poly.type
_entity_poly.pdbx_seq_one_letter_code
_entity_poly.pdbx_strand_id
1 'polypeptide(L)'
;MENNPPPHSPLLTLCLFLAMHTQVSPEIARVEELAHTKVADCYQCGKCSAGCPMSDQMDIIPSTLIRLVQYDNVNEAARSEAVWQCVACLTCSTRCPKSVHIAGVLDALKQISIERNIVHKKFRRVVAFHKTFLDTIRRNGRLNELELVAQFKIRAFLGDFSILKALKDSMLGPKMLGLGKLHLKLGSPVKDKALVKRIFEKCTTQH
;
A
#
# COMPACT_ATOMS: atom_id res chain seq x y z
N MET A 1 -33.26 -47.85 28.29
CA MET A 1 -33.90 -46.83 27.40
C MET A 1 -32.79 -45.95 26.87
N GLU A 2 -32.23 -46.34 25.74
CA GLU A 2 -31.14 -45.58 25.09
C GLU A 2 -31.72 -44.41 24.32
N ASN A 3 -31.41 -43.18 24.73
CA ASN A 3 -31.72 -41.95 24.00
C ASN A 3 -30.73 -41.83 22.84
N ASN A 4 -31.09 -42.37 21.69
CA ASN A 4 -30.39 -42.14 20.46
C ASN A 4 -30.82 -40.76 19.91
N PRO A 5 -29.92 -39.78 19.67
CA PRO A 5 -30.29 -38.52 19.06
C PRO A 5 -30.79 -38.77 17.62
N PRO A 6 -31.75 -37.98 17.13
CA PRO A 6 -32.30 -38.13 15.79
C PRO A 6 -31.20 -37.97 14.73
N PRO A 7 -31.24 -38.73 13.61
CA PRO A 7 -30.24 -38.63 12.56
C PRO A 7 -30.33 -37.21 11.95
N HIS A 8 -29.24 -36.47 12.08
CA HIS A 8 -29.11 -35.18 11.41
C HIS A 8 -29.28 -35.39 9.91
N SER A 9 -30.31 -34.80 9.31
CA SER A 9 -30.54 -34.93 7.89
C SER A 9 -29.30 -34.46 7.11
N PRO A 10 -28.81 -35.20 6.13
CA PRO A 10 -27.61 -34.86 5.36
C PRO A 10 -27.74 -33.47 4.68
N LEU A 11 -28.97 -33.02 4.41
CA LEU A 11 -29.27 -31.70 3.90
C LEU A 11 -28.96 -30.59 4.91
N LEU A 12 -29.22 -30.80 6.20
CA LEU A 12 -28.91 -29.80 7.23
C LEU A 12 -27.40 -29.64 7.41
N THR A 13 -26.65 -30.75 7.37
CA THR A 13 -25.19 -30.75 7.45
C THR A 13 -24.58 -30.09 6.20
N LEU A 14 -25.14 -30.34 5.01
CA LEU A 14 -24.72 -29.73 3.77
C LEU A 14 -25.03 -28.21 3.75
N CYS A 15 -26.21 -27.80 4.23
CA CYS A 15 -26.57 -26.38 4.37
C CYS A 15 -25.67 -25.66 5.37
N LEU A 16 -25.36 -26.27 6.51
CA LEU A 16 -24.41 -25.72 7.49
C LEU A 16 -22.98 -25.61 6.91
N PHE A 17 -22.54 -26.63 6.18
CA PHE A 17 -21.24 -26.64 5.51
C PHE A 17 -21.16 -25.56 4.42
N LEU A 18 -22.20 -25.39 3.62
CA LEU A 18 -22.29 -24.31 2.62
C LEU A 18 -22.37 -22.92 3.27
N ALA A 19 -23.11 -22.77 4.37
CA ALA A 19 -23.20 -21.51 5.11
C ALA A 19 -21.87 -21.10 5.75
N MET A 20 -21.07 -22.06 6.22
CA MET A 20 -19.72 -21.82 6.75
C MET A 20 -18.72 -21.42 5.65
N HIS A 21 -18.93 -21.81 4.39
CA HIS A 21 -18.05 -21.49 3.27
C HIS A 21 -18.40 -20.16 2.57
N THR A 22 -19.53 -19.53 2.90
CA THR A 22 -19.97 -18.27 2.28
C THR A 22 -19.56 -17.01 3.05
N GLN A 23 -18.91 -17.15 4.20
CA GLN A 23 -18.42 -15.98 4.93
C GLN A 23 -17.07 -15.53 4.35
N VAL A 24 -17.10 -14.38 3.66
CA VAL A 24 -15.87 -13.67 3.26
C VAL A 24 -15.09 -13.38 4.52
N SER A 25 -13.80 -13.77 4.55
CA SER A 25 -12.97 -13.52 5.72
C SER A 25 -12.87 -12.01 6.00
N PRO A 26 -12.72 -11.59 7.26
CA PRO A 26 -12.57 -10.18 7.62
C PRO A 26 -11.37 -9.53 6.93
N GLU A 27 -10.35 -10.30 6.60
CA GLU A 27 -9.15 -9.84 5.87
C GLU A 27 -9.49 -9.48 4.42
N ILE A 28 -10.21 -10.35 3.71
CA ILE A 28 -10.65 -10.10 2.35
C ILE A 28 -11.65 -8.94 2.33
N ALA A 29 -12.61 -8.91 3.27
CA ALA A 29 -13.59 -7.84 3.37
C ALA A 29 -12.91 -6.46 3.53
N ARG A 30 -11.86 -6.37 4.34
CA ARG A 30 -11.09 -5.15 4.50
C ARG A 30 -10.40 -4.71 3.21
N VAL A 31 -9.80 -5.65 2.46
CA VAL A 31 -9.18 -5.34 1.15
C VAL A 31 -10.23 -4.86 0.17
N GLU A 32 -11.41 -5.50 0.11
CA GLU A 32 -12.52 -5.13 -0.77
C GLU A 32 -13.09 -3.75 -0.45
N GLU A 33 -13.21 -3.41 0.83
CA GLU A 33 -13.65 -2.10 1.31
C GLU A 33 -12.68 -1.01 0.87
N LEU A 34 -11.38 -1.16 1.15
CA LEU A 34 -10.34 -0.21 0.78
C LEU A 34 -10.18 -0.07 -0.74
N ALA A 35 -10.34 -1.16 -1.47
CA ALA A 35 -10.19 -1.18 -2.93
C ALA A 35 -11.47 -0.80 -3.69
N HIS A 36 -12.60 -0.68 -2.99
CA HIS A 36 -13.94 -0.46 -3.57
C HIS A 36 -14.28 -1.45 -4.70
N THR A 37 -13.94 -2.74 -4.52
CA THR A 37 -14.15 -3.79 -5.52
C THR A 37 -14.26 -5.16 -4.87
N LYS A 38 -14.99 -6.08 -5.52
CA LYS A 38 -15.06 -7.47 -5.09
C LYS A 38 -13.96 -8.30 -5.75
N VAL A 39 -13.09 -8.87 -4.93
CA VAL A 39 -11.98 -9.71 -5.40
C VAL A 39 -12.48 -11.07 -5.90
N ALA A 40 -13.60 -11.54 -5.36
CA ALA A 40 -14.25 -12.79 -5.76
C ALA A 40 -14.69 -12.82 -7.24
N ASP A 41 -14.98 -11.66 -7.85
CA ASP A 41 -15.39 -11.56 -9.25
C ASP A 41 -14.24 -11.91 -10.23
N CYS A 42 -13.01 -11.96 -9.76
CA CYS A 42 -11.85 -12.28 -10.58
C CYS A 42 -11.78 -13.77 -10.93
N TYR A 43 -11.94 -14.12 -12.20
CA TYR A 43 -11.82 -15.49 -12.72
C TYR A 43 -10.42 -15.82 -13.28
N GLN A 44 -9.40 -15.01 -12.95
CA GLN A 44 -7.99 -15.31 -13.26
C GLN A 44 -7.65 -15.38 -14.76
N CYS A 45 -8.22 -14.53 -15.59
CA CYS A 45 -7.96 -14.51 -17.04
C CYS A 45 -6.56 -14.02 -17.44
N GLY A 46 -5.76 -13.47 -16.50
CA GLY A 46 -4.39 -13.03 -16.73
C GLY A 46 -4.20 -11.70 -17.49
N LYS A 47 -5.26 -11.06 -18.01
CA LYS A 47 -5.15 -9.81 -18.80
C LYS A 47 -4.49 -8.65 -18.04
N CYS A 48 -4.64 -8.60 -16.70
CA CYS A 48 -4.00 -7.61 -15.85
C CYS A 48 -2.48 -7.77 -15.81
N SER A 49 -1.97 -9.01 -15.78
CA SER A 49 -0.54 -9.29 -15.78
C SER A 49 0.07 -9.11 -17.16
N ALA A 50 -0.59 -9.60 -18.22
CA ALA A 50 -0.12 -9.46 -19.59
C ALA A 50 -0.03 -7.99 -20.07
N GLY A 51 -0.80 -7.09 -19.44
CA GLY A 51 -0.78 -5.67 -19.77
C GLY A 51 0.00 -4.80 -18.79
N CYS A 52 0.60 -5.37 -17.76
CA CYS A 52 1.31 -4.61 -16.74
C CYS A 52 2.73 -4.23 -17.22
N PRO A 53 3.06 -2.92 -17.29
CA PRO A 53 4.40 -2.50 -17.74
C PRO A 53 5.50 -2.87 -16.73
N MET A 54 5.12 -3.26 -15.50
CA MET A 54 6.05 -3.63 -14.44
C MET A 54 6.09 -5.12 -14.15
N SER A 55 5.34 -5.97 -14.90
CA SER A 55 5.21 -7.41 -14.62
C SER A 55 6.55 -8.13 -14.50
N ASP A 56 7.51 -7.77 -15.38
CA ASP A 56 8.85 -8.41 -15.41
C ASP A 56 9.75 -8.02 -14.23
N GLN A 57 9.39 -6.95 -13.51
CA GLN A 57 10.13 -6.46 -12.34
C GLN A 57 9.50 -6.94 -11.02
N MET A 58 8.28 -7.48 -11.08
CA MET A 58 7.52 -7.92 -9.92
C MET A 58 7.92 -9.35 -9.51
N ASP A 59 8.05 -9.57 -8.21
CA ASP A 59 8.20 -10.90 -7.61
C ASP A 59 6.92 -11.74 -7.76
N ILE A 60 5.76 -11.09 -7.70
CA ILE A 60 4.43 -11.68 -7.86
C ILE A 60 3.65 -10.86 -8.88
N ILE A 61 3.21 -11.49 -9.97
CA ILE A 61 2.43 -10.81 -11.02
C ILE A 61 1.02 -10.45 -10.52
N PRO A 62 0.37 -9.40 -11.07
CA PRO A 62 -0.92 -8.91 -10.57
C PRO A 62 -2.03 -9.96 -10.45
N SER A 63 -2.14 -10.90 -11.41
CA SER A 63 -3.16 -11.96 -11.34
C SER A 63 -2.94 -12.91 -10.16
N THR A 64 -1.70 -13.29 -9.90
CA THR A 64 -1.33 -14.15 -8.76
C THR A 64 -1.56 -13.44 -7.43
N LEU A 65 -1.28 -12.13 -7.38
CA LEU A 65 -1.52 -11.32 -6.19
C LEU A 65 -3.01 -11.28 -5.84
N ILE A 66 -3.90 -11.09 -6.84
CA ILE A 66 -5.35 -11.19 -6.62
C ILE A 66 -5.74 -12.60 -6.14
N ARG A 67 -5.11 -13.65 -6.65
CA ARG A 67 -5.36 -15.03 -6.22
C ARG A 67 -4.96 -15.27 -4.76
N LEU A 68 -3.84 -14.71 -4.31
CA LEU A 68 -3.45 -14.77 -2.90
C LEU A 68 -4.50 -14.13 -2.00
N VAL A 69 -5.04 -12.98 -2.39
CA VAL A 69 -6.13 -12.34 -1.64
C VAL A 69 -7.39 -13.21 -1.63
N GLN A 70 -7.77 -13.85 -2.76
CA GLN A 70 -8.90 -14.78 -2.83
C GLN A 70 -8.74 -15.98 -1.88
N TYR A 71 -7.51 -16.42 -1.62
CA TYR A 71 -7.19 -17.51 -0.69
C TYR A 71 -6.92 -17.04 0.75
N ASP A 72 -7.30 -15.81 1.08
CA ASP A 72 -7.10 -15.21 2.41
C ASP A 72 -5.62 -15.04 2.83
N ASN A 73 -4.70 -15.11 1.88
CA ASN A 73 -3.27 -14.91 2.11
C ASN A 73 -2.89 -13.41 1.98
N VAL A 74 -3.70 -12.53 2.61
CA VAL A 74 -3.54 -11.07 2.52
C VAL A 74 -2.17 -10.61 3.05
N ASN A 75 -1.65 -11.24 4.11
CA ASN A 75 -0.35 -10.88 4.67
C ASN A 75 0.80 -11.19 3.72
N GLU A 76 0.75 -12.31 2.99
CA GLU A 76 1.75 -12.68 2.00
C GLU A 76 1.70 -11.72 0.81
N ALA A 77 0.49 -11.44 0.30
CA ALA A 77 0.28 -10.47 -0.75
C ALA A 77 0.82 -9.08 -0.37
N ALA A 78 0.56 -8.61 0.87
CA ALA A 78 0.99 -7.30 1.35
C ALA A 78 2.51 -7.20 1.60
N ARG A 79 3.21 -8.33 1.78
CA ARG A 79 4.69 -8.37 1.92
C ARG A 79 5.42 -8.36 0.59
N SER A 80 4.74 -8.65 -0.52
CA SER A 80 5.37 -8.75 -1.84
C SER A 80 6.02 -7.45 -2.30
N GLU A 81 7.07 -7.54 -3.12
CA GLU A 81 7.67 -6.38 -3.77
C GLU A 81 6.71 -5.75 -4.79
N ALA A 82 5.87 -6.56 -5.44
CA ALA A 82 4.92 -6.15 -6.48
C ALA A 82 4.03 -4.99 -6.04
N VAL A 83 3.59 -5.01 -4.77
CA VAL A 83 2.78 -3.96 -4.17
C VAL A 83 3.48 -2.58 -4.26
N TRP A 84 4.80 -2.55 -4.06
CA TRP A 84 5.62 -1.34 -4.07
C TRP A 84 6.15 -0.96 -5.45
N GLN A 85 6.24 -1.91 -6.37
CA GLN A 85 6.67 -1.70 -7.76
C GLN A 85 5.53 -1.20 -8.64
N CYS A 86 4.28 -1.30 -8.17
CA CYS A 86 3.13 -0.79 -8.90
C CYS A 86 3.19 0.73 -9.07
N VAL A 87 3.18 1.18 -10.33
CA VAL A 87 3.21 2.60 -10.72
C VAL A 87 1.82 3.21 -10.88
N ALA A 88 0.77 2.51 -10.44
CA ALA A 88 -0.63 2.96 -10.46
C ALA A 88 -1.11 3.46 -11.84
N CYS A 89 -0.65 2.85 -12.93
CA CYS A 89 -1.00 3.25 -14.31
C CYS A 89 -2.44 2.88 -14.71
N LEU A 90 -3.19 2.16 -13.87
CA LEU A 90 -4.57 1.72 -14.03
C LEU A 90 -4.84 0.77 -15.23
N THR A 91 -3.84 0.41 -16.02
CA THR A 91 -3.99 -0.47 -17.20
C THR A 91 -4.63 -1.81 -16.84
N CYS A 92 -4.26 -2.39 -15.70
CA CYS A 92 -4.83 -3.66 -15.22
C CYS A 92 -6.33 -3.54 -14.92
N SER A 93 -6.78 -2.45 -14.28
CA SER A 93 -8.19 -2.20 -13.96
C SER A 93 -9.00 -1.94 -15.23
N THR A 94 -8.48 -1.15 -16.16
CA THR A 94 -9.16 -0.84 -17.45
C THR A 94 -9.35 -2.07 -18.32
N ARG A 95 -8.37 -3.00 -18.33
CA ARG A 95 -8.42 -4.24 -19.13
C ARG A 95 -9.23 -5.36 -18.48
N CYS A 96 -9.70 -5.19 -17.23
CA CYS A 96 -10.41 -6.23 -16.52
C CYS A 96 -11.83 -6.43 -17.06
N PRO A 97 -12.18 -7.62 -17.62
CA PRO A 97 -13.53 -7.88 -18.17
C PRO A 97 -14.59 -8.00 -17.08
N LYS A 98 -14.21 -8.18 -15.84
CA LYS A 98 -15.08 -8.21 -14.66
C LYS A 98 -15.07 -6.89 -13.86
N SER A 99 -14.46 -5.86 -14.41
CA SER A 99 -14.37 -4.54 -13.77
C SER A 99 -13.79 -4.56 -12.35
N VAL A 100 -12.94 -5.56 -12.04
CA VAL A 100 -12.21 -5.59 -10.76
C VAL A 100 -11.18 -4.48 -10.77
N HIS A 101 -11.17 -3.65 -9.72
CA HIS A 101 -10.24 -2.54 -9.56
C HIS A 101 -8.91 -3.00 -9.00
N ILE A 102 -8.10 -3.69 -9.82
CA ILE A 102 -6.86 -4.35 -9.43
C ILE A 102 -5.85 -3.37 -8.84
N ALA A 103 -5.72 -2.17 -9.43
CA ALA A 103 -4.86 -1.12 -8.90
C ALA A 103 -5.27 -0.70 -7.49
N GLY A 104 -6.58 -0.63 -7.21
CA GLY A 104 -7.10 -0.35 -5.87
C GLY A 104 -6.77 -1.47 -4.87
N VAL A 105 -6.82 -2.73 -5.30
CA VAL A 105 -6.39 -3.86 -4.44
C VAL A 105 -4.90 -3.73 -4.07
N LEU A 106 -4.04 -3.35 -5.03
CA LEU A 106 -2.62 -3.10 -4.75
C LEU A 106 -2.42 -1.94 -3.78
N ASP A 107 -3.22 -0.87 -3.89
CA ASP A 107 -3.17 0.26 -2.96
C ASP A 107 -3.69 -0.10 -1.56
N ALA A 108 -4.76 -0.91 -1.46
CA ALA A 108 -5.24 -1.47 -0.20
C ALA A 108 -4.16 -2.32 0.49
N LEU A 109 -3.47 -3.17 -0.27
CA LEU A 109 -2.37 -3.98 0.26
C LEU A 109 -1.17 -3.13 0.72
N LYS A 110 -0.88 -1.99 0.05
CA LYS A 110 0.13 -1.02 0.54
C LYS A 110 -0.25 -0.44 1.90
N GLN A 111 -1.51 -0.04 2.08
CA GLN A 111 -2.00 0.49 3.35
C GLN A 111 -1.86 -0.55 4.45
N ILE A 112 -2.34 -1.77 4.23
CA ILE A 112 -2.23 -2.89 5.17
C ILE A 112 -0.76 -3.19 5.50
N SER A 113 0.13 -3.16 4.50
CA SER A 113 1.57 -3.38 4.68
C SER A 113 2.21 -2.35 5.61
N ILE A 114 1.80 -1.07 5.48
CA ILE A 114 2.29 0.02 6.35
C ILE A 114 1.73 -0.11 7.76
N GLU A 115 0.44 -0.36 7.90
CA GLU A 115 -0.25 -0.48 9.19
C GLU A 115 0.30 -1.62 10.04
N ARG A 116 0.52 -2.79 9.40
CA ARG A 116 1.06 -3.98 10.05
C ARG A 116 2.58 -3.97 10.20
N ASN A 117 3.25 -2.92 9.69
CA ASN A 117 4.71 -2.80 9.67
C ASN A 117 5.42 -4.00 9.01
N ILE A 118 4.80 -4.58 7.97
CA ILE A 118 5.32 -5.73 7.20
C ILE A 118 5.92 -5.33 5.85
N VAL A 119 6.25 -4.05 5.69
CA VAL A 119 6.86 -3.50 4.47
C VAL A 119 8.13 -4.27 4.11
N HIS A 120 8.23 -4.69 2.84
CA HIS A 120 9.42 -5.38 2.33
C HIS A 120 10.69 -4.53 2.54
N LYS A 121 11.78 -5.16 2.99
CA LYS A 121 13.04 -4.47 3.41
C LYS A 121 13.57 -3.49 2.37
N LYS A 122 13.50 -3.85 1.08
CA LYS A 122 13.94 -3.05 -0.06
C LYS A 122 13.23 -1.69 -0.17
N PHE A 123 11.96 -1.60 0.27
CA PHE A 123 11.11 -0.42 0.13
C PHE A 123 10.93 0.39 1.42
N ARG A 124 11.53 -0.01 2.53
CA ARG A 124 11.45 0.73 3.80
C ARG A 124 11.92 2.19 3.66
N ARG A 125 12.96 2.43 2.84
CA ARG A 125 13.45 3.79 2.55
C ARG A 125 12.40 4.64 1.82
N VAL A 126 11.67 4.04 0.88
CA VAL A 126 10.59 4.71 0.14
C VAL A 126 9.47 5.11 1.10
N VAL A 127 9.06 4.22 1.98
CA VAL A 127 8.05 4.50 3.01
C VAL A 127 8.51 5.60 3.97
N ALA A 128 9.78 5.54 4.42
CA ALA A 128 10.35 6.56 5.28
C ALA A 128 10.39 7.94 4.59
N PHE A 129 10.69 7.97 3.30
CA PHE A 129 10.63 9.19 2.49
C PHE A 129 9.21 9.74 2.41
N HIS A 130 8.22 8.90 2.06
CA HIS A 130 6.82 9.32 1.98
C HIS A 130 6.30 9.87 3.31
N LYS A 131 6.60 9.19 4.42
CA LYS A 131 6.24 9.68 5.77
C LYS A 131 6.87 11.03 6.07
N THR A 132 8.16 11.20 5.76
CA THR A 132 8.86 12.48 5.98
C THR A 132 8.29 13.59 5.09
N PHE A 133 7.96 13.27 3.84
CA PHE A 133 7.32 14.19 2.90
C PHE A 133 5.98 14.70 3.42
N LEU A 134 5.10 13.80 3.83
CA LEU A 134 3.79 14.16 4.39
C LEU A 134 3.90 14.93 5.71
N ASP A 135 4.84 14.57 6.60
CA ASP A 135 5.09 15.27 7.85
C ASP A 135 5.57 16.70 7.61
N THR A 136 6.39 16.94 6.57
CA THR A 136 6.84 18.28 6.19
C THR A 136 5.68 19.12 5.70
N ILE A 137 4.79 18.57 4.86
CA ILE A 137 3.59 19.28 4.40
C ILE A 137 2.64 19.57 5.57
N ARG A 138 2.41 18.58 6.45
CA ARG A 138 1.54 18.74 7.63
C ARG A 138 1.99 19.90 8.54
N ARG A 139 3.31 20.09 8.70
CA ARG A 139 3.87 21.15 9.56
C ARG A 139 3.90 22.51 8.89
N ASN A 140 4.28 22.57 7.63
CA ASN A 140 4.53 23.85 6.93
C ASN A 140 3.39 24.28 6.02
N GLY A 141 2.42 23.37 5.76
CA GLY A 141 1.36 23.59 4.77
C GLY A 141 1.83 23.40 3.32
N ARG A 142 3.14 23.33 3.09
CA ARG A 142 3.77 23.09 1.78
C ARG A 142 5.08 22.34 1.97
N LEU A 143 5.58 21.76 0.89
CA LEU A 143 6.88 21.12 0.91
C LEU A 143 7.99 22.15 1.15
N ASN A 144 8.88 21.83 2.09
CA ASN A 144 10.17 22.50 2.28
C ASN A 144 11.27 21.51 1.97
N GLU A 145 11.98 21.72 0.86
CA GLU A 145 12.96 20.76 0.35
C GLU A 145 14.14 20.57 1.29
N LEU A 146 14.62 21.65 1.91
CA LEU A 146 15.75 21.58 2.85
C LEU A 146 15.36 20.80 4.11
N GLU A 147 14.19 21.06 4.64
CA GLU A 147 13.67 20.37 5.81
C GLU A 147 13.43 18.87 5.50
N LEU A 148 12.85 18.58 4.32
CA LEU A 148 12.65 17.22 3.85
C LEU A 148 13.97 16.44 3.80
N VAL A 149 15.01 17.01 3.16
CA VAL A 149 16.31 16.37 3.03
C VAL A 149 16.96 16.17 4.41
N ALA A 150 16.93 17.20 5.27
CA ALA A 150 17.50 17.12 6.62
C ALA A 150 16.81 16.02 7.46
N GLN A 151 15.49 16.01 7.51
CA GLN A 151 14.72 15.01 8.28
C GLN A 151 14.86 13.61 7.72
N PHE A 152 14.83 13.46 6.38
CA PHE A 152 15.05 12.17 5.75
C PHE A 152 16.43 11.61 6.08
N LYS A 153 17.48 12.46 6.10
CA LYS A 153 18.82 12.04 6.50
C LYS A 153 18.90 11.67 7.98
N ILE A 154 18.27 12.43 8.87
CA ILE A 154 18.21 12.10 10.30
C ILE A 154 17.51 10.74 10.50
N ARG A 155 16.36 10.52 9.85
CA ARG A 155 15.66 9.23 9.91
C ARG A 155 16.46 8.09 9.29
N ALA A 156 17.19 8.35 8.22
CA ALA A 156 18.08 7.37 7.60
C ALA A 156 19.27 7.02 8.51
N PHE A 157 19.76 7.97 9.29
CA PHE A 157 20.84 7.74 10.26
C PHE A 157 20.38 6.96 11.49
N LEU A 158 19.15 7.19 11.96
CA LEU A 158 18.55 6.48 13.11
C LEU A 158 17.97 5.10 12.73
N GLY A 159 17.76 4.83 11.45
CA GLY A 159 17.30 3.53 10.95
C GLY A 159 18.46 2.68 10.44
N ASP A 160 18.24 1.40 10.16
CA ASP A 160 19.19 0.42 9.59
C ASP A 160 19.70 0.79 8.18
N PHE A 161 19.77 2.06 7.83
CA PHE A 161 20.22 2.53 6.53
C PHE A 161 21.74 2.75 6.55
N SER A 162 22.43 2.11 5.62
CA SER A 162 23.89 2.22 5.47
C SER A 162 24.34 3.68 5.40
N ILE A 163 25.08 4.12 6.43
CA ILE A 163 25.64 5.46 6.58
C ILE A 163 26.50 5.86 5.37
N LEU A 164 27.20 4.90 4.76
CA LEU A 164 28.01 5.10 3.56
C LEU A 164 27.20 5.57 2.35
N LYS A 165 25.96 5.08 2.16
CA LYS A 165 25.08 5.55 1.08
C LYS A 165 24.56 6.97 1.37
N ALA A 166 24.23 7.26 2.62
CA ALA A 166 23.78 8.59 3.02
C ALA A 166 24.88 9.66 2.86
N LEU A 167 26.15 9.31 3.12
CA LEU A 167 27.31 10.20 2.89
C LEU A 167 27.55 10.44 1.39
N LYS A 168 27.45 9.41 0.56
CA LYS A 168 27.66 9.52 -0.89
C LYS A 168 26.63 10.46 -1.54
N ASP A 169 25.39 10.38 -1.09
CA ASP A 169 24.30 11.28 -1.54
C ASP A 169 24.51 12.72 -0.99
N SER A 170 25.26 12.91 0.10
CA SER A 170 25.57 14.24 0.67
C SER A 170 26.50 15.07 -0.17
N MET A 171 27.37 14.46 -0.97
CA MET A 171 28.25 15.19 -1.89
C MET A 171 27.52 15.85 -3.07
N LEU A 172 26.28 15.46 -3.33
CA LEU A 172 25.44 16.14 -4.33
C LEU A 172 24.98 17.53 -3.87
N GLY A 173 24.78 17.73 -2.58
CA GLY A 173 24.29 18.98 -1.99
C GLY A 173 25.14 20.23 -2.36
N PRO A 174 26.45 20.22 -2.10
CA PRO A 174 27.35 21.32 -2.49
C PRO A 174 27.35 21.58 -4.00
N LYS A 175 27.29 20.49 -4.80
CA LYS A 175 27.26 20.57 -6.27
C LYS A 175 25.98 21.21 -6.81
N MET A 176 24.84 20.92 -6.18
CA MET A 176 23.55 21.54 -6.52
C MET A 176 23.49 23.01 -6.07
N LEU A 177 24.13 23.33 -4.93
CA LEU A 177 24.23 24.71 -4.44
C LEU A 177 25.08 25.56 -5.39
N GLY A 178 26.25 25.04 -5.86
CA GLY A 178 27.09 25.74 -6.84
C GLY A 178 26.43 25.93 -8.21
N LEU A 179 25.47 25.09 -8.58
CA LEU A 179 24.69 25.19 -9.81
C LEU A 179 23.44 26.09 -9.66
N GLY A 180 23.23 26.73 -8.51
CA GLY A 180 22.08 27.62 -8.28
C GLY A 180 20.73 26.87 -8.24
N LYS A 181 20.74 25.53 -8.20
CA LYS A 181 19.53 24.70 -8.21
C LYS A 181 18.91 24.48 -6.82
N LEU A 182 19.66 24.82 -5.76
CA LEU A 182 19.19 24.79 -4.38
C LEU A 182 18.91 26.23 -3.92
N HIS A 183 17.65 26.58 -3.87
CA HIS A 183 17.24 27.87 -3.31
C HIS A 183 17.18 27.72 -1.78
N LEU A 184 18.15 28.30 -1.07
CA LEU A 184 18.20 28.37 0.41
C LEU A 184 17.11 29.27 1.01
N LYS A 185 16.09 29.67 0.24
CA LYS A 185 14.95 30.37 0.80
C LYS A 185 14.19 29.40 1.70
N LEU A 186 14.24 29.62 3.02
CA LEU A 186 13.24 29.06 3.92
C LEU A 186 11.88 29.45 3.38
N GLY A 187 11.17 28.46 2.81
CA GLY A 187 9.93 28.73 2.14
C GLY A 187 8.96 29.45 3.08
N SER A 188 8.42 30.57 2.63
CA SER A 188 7.37 31.26 3.39
C SER A 188 6.22 30.28 3.65
N PRO A 189 5.76 30.17 4.90
CA PRO A 189 4.65 29.26 5.23
C PRO A 189 3.39 29.66 4.47
N VAL A 190 2.55 28.68 4.17
CA VAL A 190 1.22 28.92 3.58
C VAL A 190 0.41 29.80 4.52
N LYS A 191 -0.36 30.74 3.96
CA LYS A 191 -1.17 31.67 4.73
C LYS A 191 -2.19 31.00 5.64
N ASP A 192 -2.69 29.81 5.24
CA ASP A 192 -3.69 29.05 6.02
C ASP A 192 -3.18 27.64 6.38
N LYS A 193 -2.25 27.59 7.33
CA LYS A 193 -1.77 26.31 7.91
C LYS A 193 -2.87 25.55 8.64
N ALA A 194 -3.86 26.25 9.20
CA ALA A 194 -4.93 25.64 9.95
C ALA A 194 -5.85 24.81 9.04
N LEU A 195 -6.06 25.24 7.79
CA LEU A 195 -6.81 24.46 6.81
C LEU A 195 -6.10 23.16 6.45
N VAL A 196 -4.80 23.23 6.19
CA VAL A 196 -4.00 22.01 5.87
C VAL A 196 -4.04 21.03 7.05
N LYS A 197 -3.88 21.51 8.28
CA LYS A 197 -3.96 20.66 9.48
C LYS A 197 -5.32 19.97 9.60
N ARG A 198 -6.43 20.68 9.38
CA ARG A 198 -7.79 20.11 9.38
C ARG A 198 -7.98 19.05 8.30
N ILE A 199 -7.39 19.23 7.10
CA ILE A 199 -7.43 18.20 6.05
C ILE A 199 -6.75 16.93 6.54
N PHE A 200 -5.54 17.02 7.11
CA PHE A 200 -4.84 15.86 7.65
C PHE A 200 -5.61 15.19 8.77
N GLU A 201 -6.22 15.93 9.68
CA GLU A 201 -7.05 15.39 10.77
C GLU A 201 -8.23 14.61 10.22
N LYS A 202 -8.97 15.15 9.23
CA LYS A 202 -10.09 14.43 8.58
C LYS A 202 -9.65 13.17 7.88
N CYS A 203 -8.54 13.19 7.13
CA CYS A 203 -8.01 12.00 6.45
C CYS A 203 -7.55 10.92 7.46
N THR A 204 -7.09 11.30 8.65
CA THR A 204 -6.65 10.34 9.68
C THR A 204 -7.84 9.72 10.43
N THR A 205 -8.97 10.41 10.50
CA THR A 205 -10.17 9.94 11.23
C THR A 205 -11.04 9.00 10.37
N GLN A 206 -10.81 8.94 9.05
CA GLN A 206 -11.57 8.11 8.12
C GLN A 206 -10.95 6.71 7.91
N HIS A 207 -9.87 6.40 8.60
CA HIS A 207 -9.18 5.10 8.64
C HIS A 207 -9.03 4.66 10.08
#